data_4cfc99576732f8d037267d553121dc79
#
_entry.id   4cfc99576732f8d037267d553121dc79
#
_cell.length_a   1.000
_cell.length_b   1.000
_cell.length_c   1.000
_cell.angle_alpha   90.00
_cell.angle_beta   90.00
_cell.angle_gamma   90.00
#
_symmetry.space_group_name_H-M   'P 1'
#
loop_
_entity.id
_entity.type
_entity.pdbx_description
1 polymer ?
#
loop_
_entity_poly.entity_id
_entity_poly.type
_entity_poly.pdbx_seq_one_letter_code
_entity_poly.pdbx_strand_id
1 'polypeptide(L)'
;MGMQATAAMGGPYAQTPAVSRSYAWCVFALTFGLLLADYMSRQVLNAVFPLLKAQWSLTDTQLGSLSSVVSLMVGLLAFPFSILADRWGRVKSLFLMAMVWSFATLCCAVSANYGQMFAARLFIGVGEAAYGSVGLAVVLSVFPAHLRATLSGSFLAGGSFGSMLGMALSGIVATHLGWRWSFATMAVFGFVLALIYRIVVTEQRIAPCRTTLSHTSRGEHTGTRPRFAPRELARALFASKSVVFAYLGCGVQLILPGALFVWLPSYLLRAYGMPLDRASVLAAAFVLTSGVGLIVCGMLTDRISRGHPARKWMMAIVYCVLSGAAFAAAFQLPPGHLQLALIGIGMLLESGVCGPTGALVAELTPSPIHATAMAIWALANNLLGLAAGPVIIGMLADRIGLHAALELIPLATVVSTLLFVAGRWRYPRDVARLSS
;
A
#
# COMPACT_ATOMS: atom_id res chain seq x y z
N MET A 1 16.09 -36.21 60.03
CA MET A 1 16.33 -37.18 58.92
C MET A 1 15.22 -37.06 57.94
N GLY A 2 15.53 -36.77 56.69
CA GLY A 2 14.52 -36.70 55.62
C GLY A 2 14.72 -35.50 54.72
N MET A 3 15.90 -35.39 54.06
CA MET A 3 16.11 -34.52 52.90
C MET A 3 15.34 -35.05 51.71
N GLN A 4 14.30 -34.38 51.30
CA GLN A 4 13.68 -34.62 50.00
C GLN A 4 14.26 -33.63 48.96
N ALA A 5 14.97 -34.21 48.00
CA ALA A 5 15.54 -33.54 46.85
C ALA A 5 14.41 -33.06 45.93
N THR A 6 14.34 -31.75 45.75
CA THR A 6 13.53 -31.13 44.69
C THR A 6 14.20 -31.40 43.35
N ALA A 7 13.68 -32.38 42.62
CA ALA A 7 14.08 -32.65 41.25
C ALA A 7 13.62 -31.50 40.37
N ALA A 8 14.58 -30.78 39.78
CA ALA A 8 14.38 -29.79 38.76
C ALA A 8 13.75 -30.45 37.52
N MET A 9 12.47 -30.21 37.28
CA MET A 9 11.84 -30.52 36.01
C MET A 9 12.24 -29.48 34.95
N GLY A 10 13.45 -29.62 34.45
CA GLY A 10 13.83 -29.05 33.17
C GLY A 10 13.23 -29.85 32.04
N GLY A 11 11.98 -29.54 31.67
CA GLY A 11 11.40 -30.11 30.46
C GLY A 11 12.23 -29.71 29.25
N PRO A 12 12.48 -30.61 28.30
CA PRO A 12 13.17 -30.26 27.08
C PRO A 12 12.23 -29.33 26.28
N TYR A 13 12.52 -28.03 26.32
CA TYR A 13 12.04 -27.15 25.24
C TYR A 13 12.62 -27.72 23.94
N ALA A 14 11.80 -28.48 23.23
CA ALA A 14 12.14 -28.94 21.90
C ALA A 14 12.54 -27.72 21.09
N GLN A 15 13.84 -27.55 20.89
CA GLN A 15 14.38 -26.54 20.01
C GLN A 15 13.83 -26.89 18.62
N THR A 16 12.77 -26.20 18.21
CA THR A 16 12.32 -26.24 16.83
C THR A 16 13.53 -25.95 15.95
N PRO A 17 13.76 -26.72 14.87
CA PRO A 17 14.90 -26.51 14.00
C PRO A 17 14.85 -25.08 13.49
N ALA A 18 15.68 -24.23 14.07
CA ALA A 18 15.78 -22.84 13.68
C ALA A 18 16.24 -22.80 12.23
N VAL A 19 15.46 -22.19 11.38
CA VAL A 19 15.87 -21.87 10.01
C VAL A 19 17.19 -21.14 10.09
N SER A 20 18.21 -21.54 9.29
CA SER A 20 19.51 -20.87 9.36
C SER A 20 19.35 -19.37 9.14
N ARG A 21 20.07 -18.56 9.90
CA ARG A 21 19.98 -17.10 9.84
C ARG A 21 20.21 -16.57 8.42
N SER A 22 21.16 -17.15 7.70
CA SER A 22 21.45 -16.80 6.31
C SER A 22 20.28 -17.09 5.37
N TYR A 23 19.58 -18.22 5.57
CA TYR A 23 18.41 -18.54 4.76
C TYR A 23 17.23 -17.59 5.06
N ALA A 24 17.00 -17.23 6.31
CA ALA A 24 15.95 -16.28 6.67
C ALA A 24 16.18 -14.91 6.00
N TRP A 25 17.41 -14.41 6.00
CA TRP A 25 17.74 -13.16 5.29
C TRP A 25 17.64 -13.29 3.78
N CYS A 26 17.95 -14.45 3.21
CA CYS A 26 17.76 -14.72 1.77
C CYS A 26 16.26 -14.71 1.41
N VAL A 27 15.41 -15.34 2.22
CA VAL A 27 13.94 -15.29 2.05
C VAL A 27 13.44 -13.85 2.14
N PHE A 28 13.93 -13.07 3.12
CA PHE A 28 13.58 -11.66 3.23
C PHE A 28 13.98 -10.88 1.99
N ALA A 29 15.24 -10.99 1.56
CA ALA A 29 15.77 -10.24 0.41
C ALA A 29 15.00 -10.55 -0.88
N LEU A 30 14.69 -11.82 -1.14
CA LEU A 30 13.95 -12.23 -2.34
C LEU A 30 12.48 -11.79 -2.29
N THR A 31 11.82 -11.93 -1.12
CA THR A 31 10.42 -11.50 -0.97
C THR A 31 10.32 -9.97 -1.02
N PHE A 32 11.27 -9.27 -0.42
CA PHE A 32 11.38 -7.81 -0.51
C PHE A 32 11.70 -7.33 -1.93
N GLY A 33 12.62 -8.00 -2.62
CA GLY A 33 12.96 -7.73 -4.02
C GLY A 33 11.76 -7.88 -4.95
N LEU A 34 10.94 -8.91 -4.74
CA LEU A 34 9.69 -9.08 -5.48
C LEU A 34 8.67 -7.98 -5.16
N LEU A 35 8.60 -7.51 -3.91
CA LEU A 35 7.76 -6.37 -3.55
C LEU A 35 8.24 -5.08 -4.25
N LEU A 36 9.55 -4.87 -4.31
CA LEU A 36 10.11 -3.75 -5.07
C LEU A 36 9.72 -3.86 -6.55
N ALA A 37 9.88 -5.04 -7.17
CA ALA A 37 9.54 -5.27 -8.58
C ALA A 37 8.05 -5.04 -8.86
N ASP A 38 7.16 -5.43 -7.94
CA ASP A 38 5.72 -5.18 -7.97
C ASP A 38 5.44 -3.67 -8.06
N TYR A 39 5.90 -2.89 -7.09
CA TYR A 39 5.70 -1.45 -7.07
C TYR A 39 6.42 -0.73 -8.21
N MET A 40 7.59 -1.21 -8.64
CA MET A 40 8.27 -0.68 -9.83
C MET A 40 7.41 -0.84 -11.07
N SER A 41 6.82 -2.02 -11.30
CA SER A 41 5.98 -2.28 -12.48
C SER A 41 4.72 -1.41 -12.53
N ARG A 42 4.15 -1.05 -11.39
CA ARG A 42 3.02 -0.10 -11.31
C ARG A 42 3.39 1.28 -11.83
N GLN A 43 4.56 1.77 -11.44
CA GLN A 43 4.96 3.16 -11.70
C GLN A 43 5.47 3.40 -13.13
N VAL A 44 5.82 2.35 -13.88
CA VAL A 44 6.24 2.47 -15.29
C VAL A 44 5.23 3.29 -16.08
N LEU A 45 3.97 2.94 -15.98
CA LEU A 45 2.90 3.59 -16.74
C LEU A 45 2.83 5.10 -16.49
N ASN A 46 2.94 5.49 -15.23
CA ASN A 46 2.81 6.89 -14.82
C ASN A 46 3.94 7.76 -15.38
N ALA A 47 5.14 7.21 -15.48
CA ALA A 47 6.29 7.87 -16.10
C ALA A 47 6.12 8.04 -17.62
N VAL A 48 5.46 7.09 -18.29
CA VAL A 48 5.36 7.08 -19.76
C VAL A 48 4.03 7.66 -20.31
N PHE A 49 3.15 8.17 -19.47
CA PHE A 49 1.88 8.79 -19.88
C PHE A 49 2.01 9.78 -21.04
N PRO A 50 2.96 10.73 -21.03
CA PRO A 50 3.09 11.67 -22.14
C PRO A 50 3.37 11.02 -23.48
N LEU A 51 4.17 9.93 -23.49
CA LEU A 51 4.50 9.19 -24.71
C LEU A 51 3.29 8.40 -25.24
N LEU A 52 2.54 7.74 -24.35
CA LEU A 52 1.30 7.03 -24.74
C LEU A 52 0.24 7.99 -25.23
N LYS A 53 0.07 9.15 -24.59
CA LYS A 53 -0.84 10.20 -25.03
C LYS A 53 -0.53 10.66 -26.44
N ALA A 54 0.73 10.93 -26.72
CA ALA A 54 1.18 11.39 -28.02
C ALA A 54 1.01 10.29 -29.10
N GLN A 55 1.35 9.04 -28.79
CA GLN A 55 1.35 7.96 -29.78
C GLN A 55 -0.05 7.45 -30.13
N TRP A 56 -0.95 7.37 -29.15
CA TRP A 56 -2.30 6.79 -29.31
C TRP A 56 -3.42 7.83 -29.22
N SER A 57 -3.08 9.13 -29.14
CA SER A 57 -4.03 10.24 -28.99
C SER A 57 -5.04 10.03 -27.84
N LEU A 58 -4.55 9.49 -26.71
CA LEU A 58 -5.38 9.17 -25.57
C LEU A 58 -5.84 10.43 -24.83
N THR A 59 -7.06 10.36 -24.27
CA THR A 59 -7.55 11.35 -23.31
C THR A 59 -6.87 11.17 -21.95
N ASP A 60 -6.86 12.20 -21.12
CA ASP A 60 -6.33 12.10 -19.76
C ASP A 60 -7.21 11.16 -18.91
N THR A 61 -8.53 11.08 -19.17
CA THR A 61 -9.42 10.07 -18.57
C THR A 61 -8.97 8.63 -18.86
N GLN A 62 -8.64 8.34 -20.13
CA GLN A 62 -8.15 7.01 -20.51
C GLN A 62 -6.83 6.68 -19.81
N LEU A 63 -5.90 7.61 -19.75
CA LEU A 63 -4.63 7.42 -19.03
C LEU A 63 -4.86 7.17 -17.54
N GLY A 64 -5.70 7.98 -16.88
CA GLY A 64 -6.06 7.80 -15.48
C GLY A 64 -6.70 6.42 -15.21
N SER A 65 -7.57 5.94 -16.11
CA SER A 65 -8.22 4.64 -15.99
C SER A 65 -7.24 3.45 -16.08
N LEU A 66 -6.19 3.56 -16.91
CA LEU A 66 -5.12 2.56 -16.98
C LEU A 66 -4.37 2.40 -15.64
N SER A 67 -4.21 3.46 -14.89
CA SER A 67 -3.58 3.40 -13.55
C SER A 67 -4.56 2.91 -12.50
N SER A 68 -5.78 3.40 -12.54
CA SER A 68 -6.84 3.10 -11.58
C SER A 68 -7.29 1.64 -11.57
N VAL A 69 -7.32 0.98 -12.74
CA VAL A 69 -7.79 -0.41 -12.85
C VAL A 69 -6.93 -1.38 -12.02
N VAL A 70 -5.64 -1.12 -11.88
CA VAL A 70 -4.74 -1.93 -11.04
C VAL A 70 -5.14 -1.79 -9.56
N SER A 71 -5.28 -0.56 -9.06
CA SER A 71 -5.68 -0.31 -7.67
C SER A 71 -7.07 -0.86 -7.36
N LEU A 72 -7.98 -0.78 -8.33
CA LEU A 72 -9.32 -1.36 -8.24
C LEU A 72 -9.25 -2.88 -8.08
N MET A 73 -8.50 -3.57 -8.93
CA MET A 73 -8.34 -5.02 -8.87
C MET A 73 -7.65 -5.47 -7.57
N VAL A 74 -6.61 -4.75 -7.16
CA VAL A 74 -5.93 -5.00 -5.87
C VAL A 74 -6.92 -4.87 -4.71
N GLY A 75 -7.71 -3.80 -4.65
CA GLY A 75 -8.70 -3.60 -3.60
C GLY A 75 -9.74 -4.72 -3.53
N LEU A 76 -10.30 -5.11 -4.68
CA LEU A 76 -11.36 -6.13 -4.76
C LEU A 76 -10.84 -7.55 -4.48
N LEU A 77 -9.65 -7.88 -4.97
CA LEU A 77 -9.13 -9.25 -4.96
C LEU A 77 -8.18 -9.56 -3.80
N ALA A 78 -7.69 -8.56 -3.05
CA ALA A 78 -6.77 -8.77 -1.94
C ALA A 78 -7.28 -9.79 -0.93
N PHE A 79 -8.52 -9.66 -0.49
CA PHE A 79 -9.12 -10.56 0.51
C PHE A 79 -9.33 -11.99 -0.01
N PRO A 80 -10.02 -12.22 -1.16
CA PRO A 80 -10.21 -13.58 -1.68
C PRO A 80 -8.89 -14.28 -2.02
N PHE A 81 -7.92 -13.57 -2.55
CA PHE A 81 -6.62 -14.16 -2.91
C PHE A 81 -5.74 -14.46 -1.70
N SER A 82 -5.85 -13.68 -0.62
CA SER A 82 -5.19 -14.04 0.64
C SER A 82 -5.70 -15.36 1.22
N ILE A 83 -7.02 -15.60 1.16
CA ILE A 83 -7.62 -16.88 1.58
C ILE A 83 -7.15 -18.02 0.68
N LEU A 84 -7.08 -17.78 -0.62
CA LEU A 84 -6.63 -18.78 -1.58
C LEU A 84 -5.15 -19.15 -1.35
N ALA A 85 -4.31 -18.15 -1.08
CA ALA A 85 -2.89 -18.36 -0.79
C ALA A 85 -2.66 -19.16 0.49
N ASP A 86 -3.49 -18.98 1.51
CA ASP A 86 -3.41 -19.79 2.74
C ASP A 86 -3.78 -21.27 2.49
N ARG A 87 -4.65 -21.56 1.50
CA ARG A 87 -5.04 -22.93 1.13
C ARG A 87 -4.03 -23.61 0.18
N TRP A 88 -3.50 -22.89 -0.80
CA TRP A 88 -2.59 -23.43 -1.83
C TRP A 88 -1.12 -23.50 -1.41
N GLY A 89 -0.76 -22.80 -0.33
CA GLY A 89 0.61 -22.60 0.12
C GLY A 89 1.13 -21.20 -0.27
N ARG A 90 1.75 -20.56 0.69
CA ARG A 90 2.15 -19.14 0.56
C ARG A 90 3.26 -18.94 -0.45
N VAL A 91 4.27 -19.84 -0.45
CA VAL A 91 5.43 -19.75 -1.37
C VAL A 91 4.98 -19.94 -2.81
N LYS A 92 4.15 -20.95 -3.06
CA LYS A 92 3.59 -21.24 -4.39
C LYS A 92 2.73 -20.08 -4.88
N SER A 93 1.89 -19.53 -4.02
CA SER A 93 1.01 -18.41 -4.36
C SER A 93 1.81 -17.15 -4.71
N LEU A 94 2.85 -16.79 -3.94
CA LEU A 94 3.73 -15.67 -4.25
C LEU A 94 4.42 -15.83 -5.60
N PHE A 95 4.93 -17.03 -5.89
CA PHE A 95 5.53 -17.32 -7.19
C PHE A 95 4.53 -17.12 -8.33
N LEU A 96 3.32 -17.71 -8.21
CA LEU A 96 2.29 -17.58 -9.24
C LEU A 96 1.86 -16.11 -9.43
N MET A 97 1.67 -15.37 -8.35
CA MET A 97 1.36 -13.94 -8.40
C MET A 97 2.46 -13.18 -9.13
N ALA A 98 3.75 -13.42 -8.79
CA ALA A 98 4.88 -12.79 -9.43
C ALA A 98 4.95 -13.10 -10.94
N MET A 99 4.70 -14.34 -11.34
CA MET A 99 4.65 -14.72 -12.74
C MET A 99 3.50 -14.04 -13.49
N VAL A 100 2.32 -13.95 -12.89
CA VAL A 100 1.14 -13.32 -13.52
C VAL A 100 1.39 -11.83 -13.76
N TRP A 101 1.83 -11.06 -12.74
CA TRP A 101 2.05 -9.63 -12.97
C TRP A 101 3.24 -9.36 -13.90
N SER A 102 4.31 -10.15 -13.82
CA SER A 102 5.47 -9.99 -14.72
C SER A 102 5.08 -10.28 -16.17
N PHE A 103 4.27 -11.32 -16.41
CA PHE A 103 3.74 -11.63 -17.73
C PHE A 103 2.82 -10.51 -18.22
N ALA A 104 1.92 -10.04 -17.39
CA ALA A 104 1.02 -8.94 -17.72
C ALA A 104 1.80 -7.63 -18.00
N THR A 105 2.89 -7.37 -17.27
CA THR A 105 3.80 -6.24 -17.54
C THR A 105 4.49 -6.39 -18.90
N LEU A 106 4.88 -7.61 -19.28
CA LEU A 106 5.41 -7.87 -20.60
C LEU A 106 4.35 -7.67 -21.70
N CYS A 107 3.08 -8.06 -21.44
CA CYS A 107 1.97 -7.76 -22.36
C CYS A 107 1.78 -6.25 -22.54
N CYS A 108 2.01 -5.42 -21.50
CA CYS A 108 2.02 -3.98 -21.68
C CYS A 108 3.09 -3.50 -22.66
N ALA A 109 4.29 -4.10 -22.63
CA ALA A 109 5.38 -3.73 -23.55
C ALA A 109 5.04 -3.98 -25.03
N VAL A 110 4.26 -5.03 -25.33
CA VAL A 110 3.88 -5.40 -26.70
C VAL A 110 2.51 -4.88 -27.12
N SER A 111 1.79 -4.15 -26.25
CA SER A 111 0.46 -3.61 -26.56
C SER A 111 0.52 -2.62 -27.72
N ALA A 112 -0.46 -2.73 -28.62
CA ALA A 112 -0.59 -1.90 -29.81
C ALA A 112 -1.68 -0.80 -29.67
N ASN A 113 -2.56 -0.93 -28.69
CA ASN A 113 -3.66 0.00 -28.47
C ASN A 113 -4.09 0.05 -27.00
N TYR A 114 -4.96 1.03 -26.68
CA TYR A 114 -5.52 1.23 -25.33
C TYR A 114 -6.18 -0.02 -24.75
N GLY A 115 -7.00 -0.75 -25.55
CA GLY A 115 -7.74 -1.92 -25.04
C GLY A 115 -6.82 -3.05 -24.59
N GLN A 116 -5.75 -3.33 -25.34
CA GLN A 116 -4.75 -4.33 -24.98
C GLN A 116 -3.98 -3.91 -23.72
N MET A 117 -3.59 -2.64 -23.65
CA MET A 117 -2.92 -2.08 -22.46
C MET A 117 -3.85 -2.16 -21.25
N PHE A 118 -5.13 -1.81 -21.37
CA PHE A 118 -6.11 -1.87 -20.30
C PHE A 118 -6.31 -3.31 -19.78
N ALA A 119 -6.43 -4.28 -20.68
CA ALA A 119 -6.54 -5.70 -20.33
C ALA A 119 -5.26 -6.18 -19.59
N ALA A 120 -4.08 -5.85 -20.11
CA ALA A 120 -2.83 -6.19 -19.46
C ALA A 120 -2.73 -5.57 -18.05
N ARG A 121 -3.13 -4.31 -17.87
CA ARG A 121 -3.14 -3.62 -16.57
C ARG A 121 -4.13 -4.26 -15.59
N LEU A 122 -5.28 -4.75 -16.06
CA LEU A 122 -6.21 -5.50 -15.24
C LEU A 122 -5.57 -6.78 -14.69
N PHE A 123 -4.84 -7.53 -15.53
CA PHE A 123 -4.12 -8.73 -15.09
C PHE A 123 -2.94 -8.42 -14.17
N ILE A 124 -2.26 -7.27 -14.31
CA ILE A 124 -1.29 -6.81 -13.31
C ILE A 124 -1.97 -6.72 -11.94
N GLY A 125 -3.11 -6.02 -11.83
CA GLY A 125 -3.83 -5.90 -10.57
C GLY A 125 -4.29 -7.24 -9.98
N VAL A 126 -4.65 -8.21 -10.82
CA VAL A 126 -4.94 -9.58 -10.38
C VAL A 126 -3.70 -10.26 -9.77
N GLY A 127 -2.54 -10.15 -10.44
CA GLY A 127 -1.28 -10.74 -9.95
C GLY A 127 -0.77 -10.11 -8.66
N GLU A 128 -1.00 -8.82 -8.46
CA GLU A 128 -0.51 -8.04 -7.32
C GLU A 128 -1.42 -8.11 -6.07
N ALA A 129 -2.68 -8.54 -6.24
CA ALA A 129 -3.76 -8.31 -5.28
C ALA A 129 -3.47 -8.74 -3.82
N ALA A 130 -2.80 -9.86 -3.60
CA ALA A 130 -2.52 -10.36 -2.25
C ALA A 130 -1.03 -10.42 -1.92
N TYR A 131 -0.16 -9.93 -2.81
CA TYR A 131 1.28 -10.09 -2.64
C TYR A 131 1.79 -9.47 -1.34
N GLY A 132 1.40 -8.24 -1.02
CA GLY A 132 1.85 -7.55 0.19
C GLY A 132 1.53 -8.31 1.48
N SER A 133 0.32 -8.84 1.62
CA SER A 133 -0.12 -9.58 2.80
C SER A 133 0.53 -10.97 2.90
N VAL A 134 0.58 -11.71 1.80
CA VAL A 134 1.16 -13.06 1.76
C VAL A 134 2.68 -13.00 1.89
N GLY A 135 3.34 -12.03 1.24
CA GLY A 135 4.77 -11.81 1.33
C GLY A 135 5.22 -11.46 2.75
N LEU A 136 4.51 -10.54 3.40
CA LEU A 136 4.76 -10.22 4.80
C LEU A 136 4.59 -11.46 5.69
N ALA A 137 3.56 -12.26 5.47
CA ALA A 137 3.33 -13.48 6.24
C ALA A 137 4.45 -14.53 6.05
N VAL A 138 5.05 -14.63 4.85
CA VAL A 138 6.22 -15.48 4.60
C VAL A 138 7.45 -14.95 5.34
N VAL A 139 7.72 -13.64 5.28
CA VAL A 139 8.82 -13.02 6.01
C VAL A 139 8.69 -13.28 7.51
N LEU A 140 7.52 -13.00 8.09
CA LEU A 140 7.29 -13.17 9.53
C LEU A 140 7.33 -14.63 10.00
N SER A 141 7.19 -15.59 9.09
CA SER A 141 7.25 -17.03 9.44
C SER A 141 8.67 -17.53 9.66
N VAL A 142 9.69 -16.86 9.13
CA VAL A 142 11.10 -17.30 9.23
C VAL A 142 11.91 -16.52 10.26
N PHE A 143 11.36 -15.46 10.86
CA PHE A 143 12.05 -14.62 11.84
C PHE A 143 11.43 -14.71 13.25
N PRO A 144 12.24 -14.56 14.31
CA PRO A 144 11.78 -14.57 15.69
C PRO A 144 10.88 -13.37 16.01
N ALA A 145 10.05 -13.52 17.05
CA ALA A 145 9.01 -12.56 17.41
C ALA A 145 9.54 -11.13 17.69
N HIS A 146 10.73 -10.99 18.27
CA HIS A 146 11.30 -9.68 18.61
C HIS A 146 11.72 -8.84 17.39
N LEU A 147 11.90 -9.44 16.20
CA LEU A 147 12.24 -8.74 14.96
C LEU A 147 11.01 -8.41 14.09
N ARG A 148 9.84 -8.92 14.42
CA ARG A 148 8.64 -8.80 13.57
C ARG A 148 8.24 -7.37 13.26
N ALA A 149 8.26 -6.49 14.24
CA ALA A 149 7.90 -5.09 14.05
C ALA A 149 8.86 -4.40 13.06
N THR A 150 10.16 -4.56 13.26
CA THR A 150 11.21 -3.98 12.40
C THR A 150 11.10 -4.52 10.97
N LEU A 151 10.94 -5.84 10.81
CA LEU A 151 10.84 -6.48 9.49
C LEU A 151 9.55 -6.11 8.77
N SER A 152 8.42 -5.98 9.49
CA SER A 152 7.17 -5.50 8.91
C SER A 152 7.32 -4.06 8.40
N GLY A 153 7.92 -3.18 9.19
CA GLY A 153 8.18 -1.80 8.79
C GLY A 153 9.11 -1.71 7.58
N SER A 154 10.22 -2.48 7.60
CA SER A 154 11.16 -2.53 6.48
C SER A 154 10.52 -3.09 5.21
N PHE A 155 9.71 -4.13 5.33
CA PHE A 155 9.00 -4.73 4.19
C PHE A 155 8.01 -3.74 3.57
N LEU A 156 7.20 -3.06 4.39
CA LEU A 156 6.22 -2.08 3.91
C LEU A 156 6.90 -0.85 3.28
N ALA A 157 8.06 -0.43 3.79
CA ALA A 157 8.86 0.64 3.18
C ALA A 157 9.29 0.31 1.75
N GLY A 158 9.42 -1.00 1.41
CA GLY A 158 9.71 -1.47 0.05
C GLY A 158 8.74 -0.94 -1.00
N GLY A 159 7.48 -0.71 -0.65
CA GLY A 159 6.50 -0.11 -1.55
C GLY A 159 6.88 1.31 -2.00
N SER A 160 7.32 2.17 -1.08
CA SER A 160 7.77 3.53 -1.41
C SER A 160 9.08 3.53 -2.20
N PHE A 161 10.04 2.69 -1.82
CA PHE A 161 11.30 2.54 -2.57
C PHE A 161 11.07 1.97 -3.97
N GLY A 162 10.22 0.94 -4.10
CA GLY A 162 9.85 0.36 -5.38
C GLY A 162 9.16 1.38 -6.29
N SER A 163 8.23 2.15 -5.75
CA SER A 163 7.54 3.22 -6.48
C SER A 163 8.50 4.30 -6.97
N MET A 164 9.42 4.75 -6.11
CA MET A 164 10.45 5.72 -6.48
C MET A 164 11.36 5.18 -7.59
N LEU A 165 11.93 3.99 -7.40
CA LEU A 165 12.84 3.38 -8.39
C LEU A 165 12.12 3.11 -9.71
N GLY A 166 10.89 2.59 -9.66
CA GLY A 166 10.09 2.31 -10.84
C GLY A 166 9.82 3.57 -11.66
N MET A 167 9.43 4.66 -11.01
CA MET A 167 9.17 5.93 -11.69
C MET A 167 10.43 6.53 -12.30
N ALA A 168 11.53 6.61 -11.54
CA ALA A 168 12.79 7.19 -12.01
C ALA A 168 13.39 6.37 -13.16
N LEU A 169 13.57 5.06 -12.97
CA LEU A 169 14.19 4.18 -13.97
C LEU A 169 13.34 4.09 -15.24
N SER A 170 12.02 4.05 -15.10
CA SER A 170 11.13 3.98 -16.28
C SER A 170 11.18 5.24 -17.12
N GLY A 171 11.27 6.41 -16.49
CA GLY A 171 11.44 7.67 -17.22
C GLY A 171 12.75 7.74 -17.99
N ILE A 172 13.86 7.31 -17.36
CA ILE A 172 15.19 7.25 -17.98
C ILE A 172 15.18 6.27 -19.16
N VAL A 173 14.71 5.04 -18.93
CA VAL A 173 14.64 4.01 -20.00
C VAL A 173 13.74 4.46 -21.15
N ALA A 174 12.58 5.09 -20.84
CA ALA A 174 11.65 5.57 -21.85
C ALA A 174 12.25 6.67 -22.74
N THR A 175 13.08 7.53 -22.18
CA THR A 175 13.74 8.61 -22.90
C THR A 175 14.78 8.07 -23.90
N HIS A 176 15.54 7.04 -23.54
CA HIS A 176 16.63 6.52 -24.37
C HIS A 176 16.25 5.37 -25.30
N LEU A 177 15.37 4.48 -24.84
CA LEU A 177 15.00 3.23 -25.53
C LEU A 177 13.52 3.18 -25.94
N GLY A 178 12.71 4.13 -25.46
CA GLY A 178 11.26 4.16 -25.67
C GLY A 178 10.48 3.42 -24.57
N TRP A 179 9.20 3.78 -24.46
CA TRP A 179 8.33 3.31 -23.37
C TRP A 179 8.11 1.79 -23.30
N ARG A 180 8.18 1.11 -24.44
CA ARG A 180 8.04 -0.36 -24.47
C ARG A 180 9.15 -1.05 -23.70
N TRP A 181 10.37 -0.56 -23.79
CA TRP A 181 11.51 -1.08 -23.06
C TRP A 181 11.41 -0.83 -21.55
N SER A 182 10.74 0.24 -21.12
CA SER A 182 10.47 0.46 -19.70
C SER A 182 9.61 -0.65 -19.09
N PHE A 183 8.58 -1.10 -19.81
CA PHE A 183 7.79 -2.26 -19.36
C PHE A 183 8.58 -3.57 -19.49
N ALA A 184 9.29 -3.79 -20.59
CA ALA A 184 10.04 -5.03 -20.81
C ALA A 184 11.13 -5.25 -19.76
N THR A 185 11.89 -4.21 -19.41
CA THR A 185 12.95 -4.31 -18.39
C THR A 185 12.39 -4.64 -17.01
N MET A 186 11.26 -4.04 -16.62
CA MET A 186 10.60 -4.36 -15.34
C MET A 186 10.01 -5.76 -15.35
N ALA A 187 9.43 -6.20 -16.46
CA ALA A 187 8.90 -7.56 -16.60
C ALA A 187 10.02 -8.60 -16.46
N VAL A 188 11.14 -8.42 -17.16
CA VAL A 188 12.31 -9.32 -17.07
C VAL A 188 12.85 -9.35 -15.65
N PHE A 189 12.98 -8.20 -14.99
CA PHE A 189 13.41 -8.12 -13.59
C PHE A 189 12.50 -8.91 -12.66
N GLY A 190 11.17 -8.77 -12.82
CA GLY A 190 10.18 -9.53 -12.07
C GLY A 190 10.26 -11.05 -12.33
N PHE A 191 10.39 -11.47 -13.59
CA PHE A 191 10.54 -12.88 -13.94
C PHE A 191 11.80 -13.50 -13.33
N VAL A 192 12.95 -12.83 -13.47
CA VAL A 192 14.22 -13.32 -12.91
C VAL A 192 14.13 -13.50 -11.41
N LEU A 193 13.59 -12.50 -10.69
CA LEU A 193 13.40 -12.60 -9.25
C LEU A 193 12.42 -13.71 -8.87
N ALA A 194 11.32 -13.88 -9.62
CA ALA A 194 10.33 -14.93 -9.35
C ALA A 194 10.95 -16.33 -9.53
N LEU A 195 11.76 -16.53 -10.57
CA LEU A 195 12.45 -17.80 -10.80
C LEU A 195 13.47 -18.10 -9.70
N ILE A 196 14.30 -17.10 -9.31
CA ILE A 196 15.25 -17.24 -8.20
C ILE A 196 14.49 -17.56 -6.90
N TYR A 197 13.40 -16.84 -6.63
CA TYR A 197 12.55 -17.10 -5.46
C TYR A 197 12.03 -18.54 -5.45
N ARG A 198 11.56 -19.08 -6.59
CA ARG A 198 11.03 -20.45 -6.69
C ARG A 198 12.07 -21.53 -6.45
N ILE A 199 13.34 -21.25 -6.85
CA ILE A 199 14.46 -22.18 -6.67
C ILE A 199 14.92 -22.19 -5.21
N VAL A 200 15.03 -21.02 -4.61
CA VAL A 200 15.64 -20.85 -3.27
C VAL A 200 14.63 -21.09 -2.14
N VAL A 201 13.41 -20.56 -2.30
CA VAL A 201 12.39 -20.58 -1.24
C VAL A 201 11.46 -21.76 -1.44
N THR A 202 11.45 -22.68 -0.48
CA THR A 202 10.60 -23.89 -0.52
C THR A 202 9.67 -23.95 0.69
N GLU A 203 8.42 -24.36 0.46
CA GLU A 203 7.39 -24.52 1.49
C GLU A 203 7.87 -25.43 2.63
N GLN A 204 8.59 -26.50 2.30
CA GLN A 204 9.09 -27.47 3.26
C GLN A 204 10.09 -26.89 4.27
N ARG A 205 10.91 -25.91 3.86
CA ARG A 205 11.87 -25.23 4.74
C ARG A 205 11.22 -24.18 5.65
N ILE A 206 10.04 -23.68 5.27
CA ILE A 206 9.28 -22.69 6.04
C ILE A 206 8.25 -23.37 6.96
N ALA A 207 7.77 -24.57 6.63
CA ALA A 207 6.75 -25.32 7.36
C ALA A 207 7.05 -25.60 8.84
N PRO A 208 8.29 -25.94 9.28
CA PRO A 208 8.58 -26.21 10.69
C PRO A 208 8.26 -25.01 11.61
N CYS A 209 8.49 -23.79 11.15
CA CYS A 209 8.15 -22.56 11.90
C CYS A 209 6.64 -22.28 11.99
N ARG A 210 5.86 -22.86 11.10
CA ARG A 210 4.40 -22.66 11.01
C ARG A 210 3.65 -23.45 12.09
N THR A 211 4.14 -24.63 12.41
CA THR A 211 3.51 -25.50 13.42
C THR A 211 3.62 -24.89 14.82
N THR A 212 4.72 -24.23 15.13
CA THR A 212 4.93 -23.55 16.44
C THR A 212 4.01 -22.35 16.63
N LEU A 213 3.75 -21.58 15.55
CA LEU A 213 2.88 -20.41 15.61
C LEU A 213 1.39 -20.81 15.73
N SER A 214 1.00 -21.95 15.16
CA SER A 214 -0.36 -22.49 15.32
C SER A 214 -0.58 -23.09 16.71
N HIS A 215 0.43 -23.59 17.40
CA HIS A 215 0.32 -24.12 18.74
C HIS A 215 0.34 -23.03 19.83
N THR A 216 1.10 -21.93 19.65
CA THR A 216 1.06 -20.80 20.59
C THR A 216 -0.24 -20.01 20.53
N SER A 217 -0.83 -19.90 19.34
CA SER A 217 -2.17 -19.29 19.20
C SER A 217 -3.32 -20.27 19.48
N ARG A 218 -3.05 -21.59 19.55
CA ARG A 218 -4.05 -22.61 19.91
C ARG A 218 -4.12 -22.88 21.40
N GLY A 219 -3.07 -22.55 22.18
CA GLY A 219 -3.00 -22.80 23.64
C GLY A 219 -3.89 -21.88 24.47
N GLU A 220 -4.34 -20.74 23.97
CA GLU A 220 -5.18 -19.79 24.73
C GLU A 220 -6.61 -19.62 24.19
N HIS A 221 -6.97 -20.24 23.04
CA HIS A 221 -8.32 -20.17 22.50
C HIS A 221 -8.85 -21.57 22.17
N THR A 222 -9.22 -22.35 23.20
CA THR A 222 -10.14 -23.49 23.09
C THR A 222 -11.62 -23.05 22.95
N GLY A 223 -11.85 -21.78 22.61
CA GLY A 223 -13.16 -21.32 22.17
C GLY A 223 -13.28 -21.50 20.65
N THR A 224 -14.28 -22.24 20.19
CA THR A 224 -14.77 -22.23 18.81
C THR A 224 -14.72 -20.79 18.29
N ARG A 225 -13.91 -20.52 17.22
CA ARG A 225 -13.95 -19.20 16.56
C ARG A 225 -15.42 -18.89 16.29
N PRO A 226 -15.99 -17.82 16.84
CA PRO A 226 -17.38 -17.50 16.61
C PRO A 226 -17.55 -17.37 15.07
N ARG A 227 -18.25 -18.30 14.47
CA ARG A 227 -18.71 -18.19 13.08
C ARG A 227 -19.81 -17.14 13.09
N PHE A 228 -19.43 -15.90 12.98
CA PHE A 228 -20.40 -14.85 12.76
C PHE A 228 -21.13 -15.14 11.44
N ALA A 229 -22.45 -15.15 11.48
CA ALA A 229 -23.22 -15.13 10.26
C ALA A 229 -22.81 -13.88 9.44
N PRO A 230 -22.80 -13.92 8.11
CA PRO A 230 -22.37 -12.78 7.29
C PRO A 230 -23.05 -11.44 7.65
N ARG A 231 -24.30 -11.50 8.08
CA ARG A 231 -25.07 -10.34 8.56
C ARG A 231 -24.56 -9.80 9.89
N GLU A 232 -24.19 -10.68 10.82
CA GLU A 232 -23.66 -10.30 12.13
C GLU A 232 -22.27 -9.71 11.99
N LEU A 233 -21.44 -10.28 11.11
CA LEU A 233 -20.13 -9.75 10.78
C LEU A 233 -20.23 -8.35 10.17
N ALA A 234 -21.10 -8.16 9.17
CA ALA A 234 -21.34 -6.86 8.58
C ALA A 234 -21.83 -5.84 9.63
N ARG A 235 -22.79 -6.24 10.49
CA ARG A 235 -23.28 -5.39 11.57
C ARG A 235 -22.16 -5.01 12.54
N ALA A 236 -21.28 -5.94 12.93
CA ALA A 236 -20.17 -5.66 13.84
C ALA A 236 -19.14 -4.72 13.21
N LEU A 237 -18.82 -4.88 11.92
CA LEU A 237 -17.86 -4.05 11.19
C LEU A 237 -18.31 -2.60 10.98
N PHE A 238 -19.61 -2.37 10.86
CA PHE A 238 -20.22 -1.05 10.68
C PHE A 238 -20.97 -0.54 11.91
N ALA A 239 -20.87 -1.22 13.05
CA ALA A 239 -21.54 -0.84 14.30
C ALA A 239 -21.01 0.49 14.86
N SER A 240 -19.70 0.70 14.81
CA SER A 240 -19.06 1.94 15.23
C SER A 240 -19.07 2.96 14.07
N LYS A 241 -19.82 4.04 14.25
CA LYS A 241 -19.83 5.13 13.27
C LYS A 241 -18.46 5.79 13.12
N SER A 242 -17.68 5.85 14.19
CA SER A 242 -16.31 6.36 14.15
C SER A 242 -15.42 5.54 13.24
N VAL A 243 -15.54 4.21 13.24
CA VAL A 243 -14.79 3.32 12.32
C VAL A 243 -15.19 3.59 10.86
N VAL A 244 -16.48 3.78 10.58
CA VAL A 244 -16.96 4.13 9.23
C VAL A 244 -16.37 5.47 8.77
N PHE A 245 -16.36 6.48 9.64
CA PHE A 245 -15.74 7.77 9.33
C PHE A 245 -14.22 7.65 9.12
N ALA A 246 -13.54 6.75 9.84
CA ALA A 246 -12.12 6.46 9.60
C ALA A 246 -11.89 5.81 8.23
N TYR A 247 -12.74 4.85 7.81
CA TYR A 247 -12.67 4.24 6.48
C TYR A 247 -12.86 5.28 5.36
N LEU A 248 -13.93 6.07 5.45
CA LEU A 248 -14.27 7.05 4.41
C LEU A 248 -13.27 8.21 4.39
N GLY A 249 -12.90 8.74 5.56
CA GLY A 249 -11.97 9.86 5.66
C GLY A 249 -10.59 9.51 5.13
N CYS A 250 -10.05 8.32 5.50
CA CYS A 250 -8.77 7.88 4.98
C CYS A 250 -8.85 7.58 3.48
N GLY A 251 -9.91 6.88 3.02
CA GLY A 251 -10.12 6.60 1.61
C GLY A 251 -10.18 7.86 0.76
N VAL A 252 -10.94 8.88 1.16
CA VAL A 252 -11.01 10.15 0.44
C VAL A 252 -9.67 10.90 0.48
N GLN A 253 -8.94 10.88 1.60
CA GLN A 253 -7.62 11.50 1.67
C GLN A 253 -6.63 10.88 0.68
N LEU A 254 -6.72 9.57 0.44
CA LEU A 254 -5.84 8.87 -0.50
C LEU A 254 -6.14 9.18 -1.99
N ILE A 255 -7.14 10.01 -2.30
CA ILE A 255 -7.27 10.63 -3.63
C ILE A 255 -6.01 11.45 -3.96
N LEU A 256 -5.40 12.11 -2.98
CA LEU A 256 -4.20 12.93 -3.19
C LEU A 256 -3.02 12.10 -3.70
N PRO A 257 -2.49 11.12 -2.93
CA PRO A 257 -1.39 10.31 -3.43
C PRO A 257 -1.78 9.51 -4.69
N GLY A 258 -3.03 9.02 -4.77
CA GLY A 258 -3.52 8.35 -5.96
C GLY A 258 -3.40 9.21 -7.21
N ALA A 259 -3.80 10.47 -7.14
CA ALA A 259 -3.70 11.40 -8.24
C ALA A 259 -2.27 11.89 -8.49
N LEU A 260 -1.57 12.32 -7.41
CA LEU A 260 -0.24 12.94 -7.55
C LEU A 260 0.83 11.95 -8.03
N PHE A 261 0.84 10.71 -7.53
CA PHE A 261 1.78 9.69 -8.02
C PHE A 261 1.62 9.40 -9.50
N VAL A 262 0.40 9.59 -10.02
CA VAL A 262 0.06 9.31 -11.42
C VAL A 262 0.33 10.52 -12.31
N TRP A 263 -0.10 11.70 -11.90
CA TRP A 263 -0.10 12.88 -12.75
C TRP A 263 1.12 13.78 -12.60
N LEU A 264 1.89 13.65 -11.52
CA LEU A 264 3.03 14.53 -11.24
C LEU A 264 4.12 14.51 -12.33
N PRO A 265 4.53 13.34 -12.90
CA PRO A 265 5.47 13.34 -14.03
C PRO A 265 4.94 14.13 -15.24
N SER A 266 3.66 13.93 -15.59
CA SER A 266 3.00 14.63 -16.68
C SER A 266 2.85 16.14 -16.39
N TYR A 267 2.58 16.51 -15.14
CA TYR A 267 2.50 17.91 -14.71
C TYR A 267 3.85 18.60 -14.85
N LEU A 268 4.93 18.02 -14.34
CA LEU A 268 6.28 18.57 -14.41
C LEU A 268 6.73 18.74 -15.87
N LEU A 269 6.41 17.79 -16.73
CA LEU A 269 6.71 17.89 -18.15
C LEU A 269 5.91 19.02 -18.81
N ARG A 270 4.58 19.13 -18.55
CA ARG A 270 3.69 20.09 -19.20
C ARG A 270 3.88 21.52 -18.66
N ALA A 271 4.00 21.69 -17.33
CA ALA A 271 4.04 23.00 -16.68
C ALA A 271 5.45 23.60 -16.59
N TYR A 272 6.47 22.76 -16.41
CA TYR A 272 7.87 23.18 -16.28
C TYR A 272 8.68 23.03 -17.57
N GLY A 273 8.14 22.38 -18.60
CA GLY A 273 8.89 22.07 -19.82
C GLY A 273 10.08 21.13 -19.59
N MET A 274 10.05 20.36 -18.48
CA MET A 274 11.15 19.44 -18.16
C MET A 274 11.18 18.26 -19.13
N PRO A 275 12.35 17.75 -19.53
CA PRO A 275 12.46 16.51 -20.26
C PRO A 275 11.96 15.35 -19.39
N LEU A 276 11.47 14.27 -20.04
CA LEU A 276 10.76 13.16 -19.40
C LEU A 276 11.56 12.47 -18.29
N ASP A 277 12.86 12.27 -18.48
CA ASP A 277 13.77 11.69 -17.51
C ASP A 277 13.84 12.53 -16.22
N ARG A 278 14.08 13.84 -16.36
CA ARG A 278 14.14 14.74 -15.20
C ARG A 278 12.79 14.88 -14.49
N ALA A 279 11.70 14.98 -15.24
CA ALA A 279 10.36 15.04 -14.67
C ALA A 279 10.04 13.78 -13.86
N SER A 280 10.39 12.61 -14.39
CA SER A 280 10.17 11.33 -13.71
C SER A 280 11.05 11.16 -12.47
N VAL A 281 12.33 11.57 -12.52
CA VAL A 281 13.24 11.54 -11.36
C VAL A 281 12.76 12.49 -10.26
N LEU A 282 12.33 13.70 -10.61
CA LEU A 282 11.81 14.65 -9.63
C LEU A 282 10.49 14.16 -9.02
N ALA A 283 9.59 13.61 -9.83
CA ALA A 283 8.36 13.00 -9.34
C ALA A 283 8.66 11.80 -8.41
N ALA A 284 9.66 10.99 -8.74
CA ALA A 284 10.14 9.90 -7.89
C ALA A 284 10.64 10.38 -6.52
N ALA A 285 11.33 11.53 -6.48
CA ALA A 285 11.76 12.16 -5.23
C ALA A 285 10.54 12.58 -4.36
N PHE A 286 9.47 13.09 -4.97
CA PHE A 286 8.23 13.38 -4.25
C PHE A 286 7.53 12.13 -3.72
N VAL A 287 7.52 11.03 -4.48
CA VAL A 287 7.01 9.74 -4.01
C VAL A 287 7.81 9.24 -2.80
N LEU A 288 9.14 9.38 -2.83
CA LEU A 288 9.97 9.05 -1.67
C LEU A 288 9.65 9.95 -0.47
N THR A 289 9.44 11.26 -0.70
CA THR A 289 9.05 12.19 0.36
C THR A 289 7.75 11.79 1.05
N SER A 290 6.75 11.30 0.28
CA SER A 290 5.52 10.73 0.83
C SER A 290 5.79 9.49 1.70
N GLY A 291 6.67 8.58 1.23
CA GLY A 291 7.10 7.42 2.02
C GLY A 291 7.81 7.80 3.34
N VAL A 292 8.68 8.79 3.31
CA VAL A 292 9.31 9.35 4.52
C VAL A 292 8.25 9.98 5.43
N GLY A 293 7.29 10.69 4.85
CA GLY A 293 6.17 11.29 5.56
C GLY A 293 5.34 10.28 6.33
N LEU A 294 5.05 9.12 5.73
CA LEU A 294 4.33 8.02 6.40
C LEU A 294 5.03 7.59 7.70
N ILE A 295 6.36 7.47 7.68
CA ILE A 295 7.16 7.07 8.86
C ILE A 295 7.22 8.21 9.88
N VAL A 296 7.60 9.42 9.46
CA VAL A 296 7.79 10.58 10.35
C VAL A 296 6.48 10.97 11.02
N CYS A 297 5.39 11.09 10.25
CA CYS A 297 4.07 11.42 10.78
C CYS A 297 3.52 10.30 11.67
N GLY A 298 3.81 9.03 11.34
CA GLY A 298 3.47 7.89 12.19
C GLY A 298 4.14 7.99 13.57
N MET A 299 5.47 8.18 13.61
CA MET A 299 6.23 8.35 14.86
C MET A 299 5.75 9.57 15.68
N LEU A 300 5.45 10.68 15.00
CA LEU A 300 4.93 11.88 15.64
C LEU A 300 3.56 11.63 16.24
N THR A 301 2.69 10.93 15.53
CA THR A 301 1.36 10.53 16.02
C THR A 301 1.49 9.66 17.26
N ASP A 302 2.33 8.63 17.24
CA ASP A 302 2.53 7.73 18.38
C ASP A 302 3.04 8.49 19.59
N ARG A 303 3.96 9.42 19.40
CA ARG A 303 4.51 10.25 20.49
C ARG A 303 3.46 11.15 21.12
N ILE A 304 2.65 11.86 20.30
CA ILE A 304 1.63 12.81 20.76
C ILE A 304 0.40 12.09 21.34
N SER A 305 0.09 10.90 20.84
CA SER A 305 -1.12 10.15 21.25
C SER A 305 -0.87 9.25 22.46
N ARG A 306 0.33 9.20 23.03
CA ARG A 306 0.62 8.41 24.24
C ARG A 306 -0.33 8.77 25.36
N GLY A 307 -1.06 7.78 25.88
CA GLY A 307 -2.03 7.95 26.97
C GLY A 307 -3.38 8.61 26.59
N HIS A 308 -3.53 9.10 25.36
CA HIS A 308 -4.75 9.77 24.92
C HIS A 308 -5.14 9.35 23.49
N PRO A 309 -5.80 8.21 23.29
CA PRO A 309 -6.14 7.68 21.96
C PRO A 309 -6.94 8.65 21.08
N ALA A 310 -7.80 9.49 21.70
CA ALA A 310 -8.58 10.51 21.00
C ALA A 310 -7.71 11.54 20.23
N ARG A 311 -6.43 11.71 20.60
CA ARG A 311 -5.50 12.61 19.88
C ARG A 311 -5.16 12.11 18.49
N LYS A 312 -5.34 10.82 18.20
CA LYS A 312 -5.15 10.26 16.85
C LYS A 312 -6.09 10.91 15.83
N TRP A 313 -7.35 11.19 16.22
CA TRP A 313 -8.28 11.96 15.38
C TRP A 313 -7.77 13.36 15.08
N MET A 314 -7.24 14.03 16.11
CA MET A 314 -6.67 15.36 15.94
C MET A 314 -5.48 15.34 14.99
N MET A 315 -4.58 14.36 15.11
CA MET A 315 -3.43 14.22 14.20
C MET A 315 -3.88 13.99 12.76
N ALA A 316 -4.86 13.11 12.52
CA ALA A 316 -5.43 12.92 11.19
C ALA A 316 -5.99 14.22 10.59
N ILE A 317 -6.75 15.02 11.39
CA ILE A 317 -7.27 16.31 10.98
C ILE A 317 -6.14 17.29 10.65
N VAL A 318 -5.12 17.38 11.51
CA VAL A 318 -3.98 18.29 11.30
C VAL A 318 -3.24 17.94 10.01
N TYR A 319 -2.97 16.65 9.75
CA TYR A 319 -2.33 16.23 8.51
C TYR A 319 -3.16 16.55 7.26
N CYS A 320 -4.48 16.35 7.32
CA CYS A 320 -5.37 16.74 6.22
C CYS A 320 -5.32 18.25 5.95
N VAL A 321 -5.49 19.06 7.00
CA VAL A 321 -5.53 20.52 6.86
C VAL A 321 -4.18 21.06 6.36
N LEU A 322 -3.07 20.61 6.93
CA LEU A 322 -1.75 21.10 6.53
C LEU A 322 -1.37 20.63 5.12
N SER A 323 -1.64 19.37 4.75
CA SER A 323 -1.39 18.89 3.38
C SER A 323 -2.28 19.61 2.37
N GLY A 324 -3.57 19.79 2.71
CA GLY A 324 -4.51 20.55 1.87
C GLY A 324 -4.09 22.00 1.66
N ALA A 325 -3.67 22.69 2.72
CA ALA A 325 -3.17 24.06 2.64
C ALA A 325 -1.88 24.14 1.80
N ALA A 326 -0.95 23.19 1.97
CA ALA A 326 0.29 23.15 1.20
C ALA A 326 0.00 22.95 -0.30
N PHE A 327 -0.88 22.03 -0.68
CA PHE A 327 -1.25 21.84 -2.08
C PHE A 327 -2.07 23.00 -2.64
N ALA A 328 -3.01 23.56 -1.86
CA ALA A 328 -3.76 24.74 -2.29
C ALA A 328 -2.84 25.93 -2.59
N ALA A 329 -1.89 26.19 -1.70
CA ALA A 329 -0.88 27.23 -1.94
C ALA A 329 0.05 26.88 -3.12
N ALA A 330 0.48 25.61 -3.24
CA ALA A 330 1.38 25.19 -4.30
C ALA A 330 0.77 25.42 -5.69
N PHE A 331 -0.45 24.95 -5.92
CA PHE A 331 -1.06 25.03 -7.24
C PHE A 331 -1.59 26.42 -7.63
N GLN A 332 -1.65 27.37 -6.69
CA GLN A 332 -1.92 28.79 -6.97
C GLN A 332 -0.65 29.55 -7.41
N LEU A 333 0.54 29.00 -7.19
CA LEU A 333 1.80 29.63 -7.55
C LEU A 333 2.22 29.27 -8.99
N PRO A 334 2.89 30.19 -9.69
CA PRO A 334 3.51 29.85 -10.96
C PRO A 334 4.62 28.81 -10.78
N PRO A 335 4.95 28.03 -11.85
CA PRO A 335 6.03 27.08 -11.81
C PRO A 335 7.33 27.67 -11.30
N GLY A 336 7.88 27.12 -10.21
CA GLY A 336 9.08 27.63 -9.54
C GLY A 336 9.49 26.79 -8.33
N HIS A 337 10.64 27.14 -7.73
CA HIS A 337 11.17 26.38 -6.59
C HIS A 337 10.24 26.38 -5.37
N LEU A 338 9.53 27.49 -5.13
CA LEU A 338 8.60 27.60 -4.01
C LEU A 338 7.40 26.65 -4.19
N GLN A 339 6.86 26.55 -5.41
CA GLN A 339 5.79 25.59 -5.74
C GLN A 339 6.27 24.16 -5.48
N LEU A 340 7.46 23.78 -5.95
CA LEU A 340 8.03 22.44 -5.73
C LEU A 340 8.24 22.15 -4.24
N ALA A 341 8.72 23.11 -3.47
CA ALA A 341 8.88 22.97 -2.02
C ALA A 341 7.54 22.72 -1.31
N LEU A 342 6.50 23.45 -1.68
CA LEU A 342 5.16 23.27 -1.13
C LEU A 342 4.53 21.93 -1.55
N ILE A 343 4.74 21.48 -2.81
CA ILE A 343 4.35 20.14 -3.24
C ILE A 343 5.07 19.10 -2.36
N GLY A 344 6.37 19.24 -2.12
CA GLY A 344 7.14 18.34 -1.24
C GLY A 344 6.61 18.28 0.19
N ILE A 345 6.26 19.43 0.78
CA ILE A 345 5.65 19.50 2.12
C ILE A 345 4.27 18.82 2.11
N GLY A 346 3.46 19.09 1.09
CA GLY A 346 2.16 18.42 0.92
C GLY A 346 2.31 16.90 0.82
N MET A 347 3.25 16.40 0.01
CA MET A 347 3.55 14.98 -0.15
C MET A 347 4.06 14.32 1.14
N LEU A 348 4.82 15.05 1.97
CA LEU A 348 5.28 14.56 3.26
C LEU A 348 4.12 14.35 4.25
N LEU A 349 3.14 15.25 4.22
CA LEU A 349 2.06 15.28 5.21
C LEU A 349 0.85 14.42 4.82
N GLU A 350 0.58 14.26 3.51
CA GLU A 350 -0.65 13.63 3.02
C GLU A 350 -0.79 12.15 3.42
N SER A 351 0.33 11.41 3.41
CA SER A 351 0.39 10.00 3.81
C SER A 351 0.33 9.80 5.33
N GLY A 352 0.54 10.86 6.11
CA GLY A 352 0.52 10.82 7.58
C GLY A 352 -0.80 10.41 8.20
N VAL A 353 -1.89 10.47 7.44
CA VAL A 353 -3.24 10.09 7.89
C VAL A 353 -3.40 8.57 8.07
N CYS A 354 -2.65 7.75 7.31
CA CYS A 354 -2.80 6.29 7.33
C CYS A 354 -2.49 5.67 8.71
N GLY A 355 -1.44 6.16 9.39
CA GLY A 355 -1.05 5.66 10.70
C GLY A 355 -2.13 5.81 11.76
N PRO A 356 -2.56 7.04 12.08
CA PRO A 356 -3.60 7.27 13.09
C PRO A 356 -4.95 6.62 12.76
N THR A 357 -5.37 6.60 11.50
CA THR A 357 -6.65 5.99 11.10
C THR A 357 -6.62 4.47 11.19
N GLY A 358 -5.54 3.82 10.76
CA GLY A 358 -5.36 2.37 10.91
C GLY A 358 -5.37 1.96 12.40
N ALA A 359 -4.68 2.72 13.26
CA ALA A 359 -4.67 2.49 14.69
C ALA A 359 -6.06 2.67 15.33
N LEU A 360 -6.82 3.70 14.92
CA LEU A 360 -8.20 3.91 15.40
C LEU A 360 -9.13 2.77 14.99
N VAL A 361 -9.02 2.28 13.74
CA VAL A 361 -9.79 1.12 13.28
C VAL A 361 -9.47 -0.10 14.13
N ALA A 362 -8.19 -0.36 14.39
CA ALA A 362 -7.78 -1.48 15.23
C ALA A 362 -8.30 -1.37 16.67
N GLU A 363 -8.24 -0.20 17.30
CA GLU A 363 -8.69 0.03 18.67
C GLU A 363 -10.21 -0.07 18.85
N LEU A 364 -10.98 0.39 17.86
CA LEU A 364 -12.43 0.42 17.91
C LEU A 364 -13.09 -0.87 17.41
N THR A 365 -12.30 -1.86 17.01
CA THR A 365 -12.84 -3.12 16.48
C THR A 365 -12.49 -4.29 17.42
N PRO A 366 -13.45 -5.18 17.76
CA PRO A 366 -13.18 -6.37 18.57
C PRO A 366 -12.11 -7.27 17.96
N SER A 367 -11.23 -7.84 18.80
CA SER A 367 -10.08 -8.68 18.37
C SER A 367 -10.44 -9.80 17.38
N PRO A 368 -11.59 -10.52 17.47
CA PRO A 368 -11.92 -11.59 16.54
C PRO A 368 -12.13 -11.13 15.08
N ILE A 369 -12.48 -9.86 14.85
CA ILE A 369 -12.78 -9.31 13.52
C ILE A 369 -11.77 -8.24 13.06
N HIS A 370 -10.69 -8.01 13.81
CA HIS A 370 -9.64 -7.04 13.48
C HIS A 370 -9.11 -7.19 12.04
N ALA A 371 -8.76 -8.41 11.62
CA ALA A 371 -8.22 -8.65 10.29
C ALA A 371 -9.22 -8.26 9.19
N THR A 372 -10.51 -8.53 9.41
CA THR A 372 -11.56 -8.16 8.46
C THR A 372 -11.78 -6.66 8.43
N ALA A 373 -11.73 -5.98 9.57
CA ALA A 373 -11.84 -4.51 9.64
C ALA A 373 -10.68 -3.82 8.91
N MET A 374 -9.45 -4.31 9.10
CA MET A 374 -8.27 -3.80 8.37
C MET A 374 -8.35 -4.08 6.86
N ALA A 375 -8.95 -5.20 6.45
CA ALA A 375 -9.20 -5.49 5.04
C ALA A 375 -10.22 -4.52 4.42
N ILE A 376 -11.29 -4.16 5.15
CA ILE A 376 -12.27 -3.15 4.70
C ILE A 376 -11.63 -1.76 4.64
N TRP A 377 -10.80 -1.41 5.63
CA TRP A 377 -10.04 -0.17 5.60
C TRP A 377 -9.12 -0.09 4.37
N ALA A 378 -8.39 -1.16 4.06
CA ALA A 378 -7.56 -1.25 2.86
C ALA A 378 -8.39 -1.20 1.57
N LEU A 379 -9.54 -1.86 1.53
CA LEU A 379 -10.47 -1.81 0.40
C LEU A 379 -10.98 -0.37 0.17
N ALA A 380 -11.42 0.32 1.22
CA ALA A 380 -11.86 1.71 1.14
C ALA A 380 -10.74 2.62 0.61
N ASN A 381 -9.52 2.45 1.10
CA ASN A 381 -8.35 3.19 0.66
C ASN A 381 -8.03 2.98 -0.82
N ASN A 382 -8.08 1.74 -1.29
CA ASN A 382 -7.84 1.43 -2.70
C ASN A 382 -8.98 1.95 -3.59
N LEU A 383 -10.23 1.73 -3.20
CA LEU A 383 -11.39 2.03 -4.04
C LEU A 383 -11.67 3.54 -4.10
N LEU A 384 -11.79 4.20 -2.93
CA LEU A 384 -12.15 5.62 -2.85
C LEU A 384 -10.97 6.55 -3.13
N GLY A 385 -9.74 6.10 -2.86
CA GLY A 385 -8.52 6.91 -3.00
C GLY A 385 -7.71 6.56 -4.24
N LEU A 386 -6.95 5.48 -4.16
CA LEU A 386 -5.93 5.14 -5.15
C LEU A 386 -6.51 4.80 -6.53
N ALA A 387 -7.72 4.24 -6.60
CA ALA A 387 -8.38 3.99 -7.87
C ALA A 387 -9.17 5.21 -8.37
N ALA A 388 -9.85 5.94 -7.48
CA ALA A 388 -10.66 7.09 -7.89
C ALA A 388 -9.82 8.31 -8.29
N GLY A 389 -8.72 8.58 -7.57
CA GLY A 389 -7.87 9.76 -7.76
C GLY A 389 -7.41 9.99 -9.20
N PRO A 390 -6.74 9.03 -9.84
CA PRO A 390 -6.24 9.20 -11.20
C PRO A 390 -7.34 9.45 -12.25
N VAL A 391 -8.49 8.76 -12.13
CA VAL A 391 -9.63 8.94 -13.07
C VAL A 391 -10.30 10.29 -12.87
N ILE A 392 -10.54 10.70 -11.61
CA ILE A 392 -11.17 11.99 -11.31
C ILE A 392 -10.34 13.13 -11.89
N ILE A 393 -9.03 13.12 -11.65
CA ILE A 393 -8.14 14.16 -12.18
C ILE A 393 -8.04 14.05 -13.71
N GLY A 394 -8.03 12.85 -14.29
CA GLY A 394 -8.05 12.67 -15.75
C GLY A 394 -9.32 13.26 -16.39
N MET A 395 -10.50 13.00 -15.82
CA MET A 395 -11.76 13.56 -16.31
C MET A 395 -11.83 15.09 -16.19
N LEU A 396 -11.29 15.64 -15.11
CA LEU A 396 -11.19 17.08 -14.95
C LEU A 396 -10.16 17.66 -15.92
N ALA A 397 -9.02 17.01 -16.10
CA ALA A 397 -7.97 17.46 -16.99
C ALA A 397 -8.41 17.51 -18.47
N ASP A 398 -9.27 16.60 -18.91
CA ASP A 398 -9.85 16.64 -20.25
C ASP A 398 -10.79 17.85 -20.46
N ARG A 399 -11.38 18.40 -19.39
CA ARG A 399 -12.33 19.53 -19.46
C ARG A 399 -11.68 20.88 -19.24
N ILE A 400 -10.82 20.98 -18.23
CA ILE A 400 -10.27 22.26 -17.72
C ILE A 400 -8.74 22.32 -17.77
N GLY A 401 -8.09 21.26 -18.27
CA GLY A 401 -6.62 21.15 -18.27
C GLY A 401 -6.06 20.57 -16.97
N LEU A 402 -4.85 19.98 -17.05
CA LEU A 402 -4.26 19.25 -15.94
C LEU A 402 -3.91 20.17 -14.74
N HIS A 403 -3.44 21.39 -14.98
CA HIS A 403 -3.11 22.34 -13.92
C HIS A 403 -4.35 22.69 -13.10
N ALA A 404 -5.41 23.15 -13.74
CA ALA A 404 -6.67 23.50 -13.08
C ALA A 404 -7.34 22.28 -12.39
N ALA A 405 -7.16 21.08 -12.95
CA ALA A 405 -7.64 19.84 -12.29
C ALA A 405 -6.87 19.58 -10.98
N LEU A 406 -5.56 19.83 -10.95
CA LEU A 406 -4.74 19.66 -9.75
C LEU A 406 -5.01 20.75 -8.69
N GLU A 407 -5.42 21.96 -9.08
CA GLU A 407 -5.88 23.01 -8.15
C GLU A 407 -7.11 22.58 -7.32
N LEU A 408 -7.90 21.64 -7.83
CA LEU A 408 -9.09 21.13 -7.14
C LEU A 408 -8.79 19.97 -6.17
N ILE A 409 -7.59 19.39 -6.21
CA ILE A 409 -7.20 18.27 -5.32
C ILE A 409 -7.41 18.61 -3.83
N PRO A 410 -7.11 19.82 -3.32
CA PRO A 410 -7.31 20.15 -1.92
C PRO A 410 -8.75 20.03 -1.44
N LEU A 411 -9.75 20.04 -2.33
CA LEU A 411 -11.16 19.82 -1.95
C LEU A 411 -11.37 18.44 -1.32
N ALA A 412 -10.61 17.43 -1.74
CA ALA A 412 -10.67 16.11 -1.11
C ALA A 412 -10.21 16.16 0.35
N THR A 413 -9.22 17.01 0.69
CA THR A 413 -8.78 17.17 2.08
C THR A 413 -9.84 17.83 2.95
N VAL A 414 -10.64 18.73 2.38
CA VAL A 414 -11.77 19.37 3.10
C VAL A 414 -12.81 18.31 3.45
N VAL A 415 -13.21 17.48 2.48
CA VAL A 415 -14.16 16.39 2.73
C VAL A 415 -13.60 15.40 3.75
N SER A 416 -12.34 15.00 3.62
CA SER A 416 -11.67 14.10 4.57
C SER A 416 -11.62 14.71 5.99
N THR A 417 -11.30 15.98 6.11
CA THR A 417 -11.29 16.72 7.39
C THR A 417 -12.65 16.69 8.05
N LEU A 418 -13.73 16.98 7.29
CA LEU A 418 -15.10 16.95 7.82
C LEU A 418 -15.49 15.56 8.32
N LEU A 419 -15.10 14.50 7.58
CA LEU A 419 -15.34 13.12 8.00
C LEU A 419 -14.57 12.78 9.29
N PHE A 420 -13.32 13.23 9.44
CA PHE A 420 -12.56 13.00 10.67
C PHE A 420 -13.08 13.80 11.86
N VAL A 421 -13.56 15.03 11.65
CA VAL A 421 -14.23 15.82 12.69
C VAL A 421 -15.50 15.11 13.15
N ALA A 422 -16.33 14.61 12.22
CA ALA A 422 -17.53 13.84 12.55
C ALA A 422 -17.18 12.53 13.30
N GLY A 423 -16.12 11.84 12.89
CA GLY A 423 -15.60 10.65 13.58
C GLY A 423 -15.17 10.95 15.02
N ARG A 424 -14.44 12.06 15.23
CA ARG A 424 -14.01 12.52 16.55
C ARG A 424 -15.18 12.82 17.48
N TRP A 425 -16.26 13.44 16.98
CA TRP A 425 -17.46 13.72 17.78
C TRP A 425 -18.20 12.47 18.23
N ARG A 426 -18.15 11.41 17.42
CA ARG A 426 -18.80 10.12 17.74
C ARG A 426 -17.93 9.23 18.63
N TYR A 427 -16.61 9.41 18.61
CA TYR A 427 -15.63 8.57 19.28
C TYR A 427 -15.93 8.26 20.76
N PRO A 428 -16.29 9.23 21.65
CA PRO A 428 -16.56 8.95 23.05
C PRO A 428 -17.75 7.99 23.26
N ARG A 429 -18.78 8.10 22.40
CA ARG A 429 -19.97 7.23 22.46
C ARG A 429 -19.65 5.81 22.00
N ASP A 430 -18.81 5.67 21.00
CA ASP A 430 -18.43 4.37 20.46
C ASP A 430 -17.47 3.63 21.40
N VAL A 431 -16.56 4.34 22.08
CA VAL A 431 -15.71 3.77 23.15
C VAL A 431 -16.54 3.30 24.33
N ALA A 432 -17.51 4.09 24.78
CA ALA A 432 -18.40 3.70 25.89
C ALA A 432 -19.20 2.41 25.60
N ARG A 433 -19.55 2.16 24.33
CA ARG A 433 -20.23 0.92 23.90
C ARG A 433 -19.32 -0.30 23.90
N LEU A 434 -18.02 -0.12 23.76
CA LEU A 434 -17.06 -1.24 23.79
C LEU A 434 -16.69 -1.64 25.22
N SER A 435 -16.88 -0.74 26.18
CA SER A 435 -16.63 -0.97 27.61
C SER A 435 -17.86 -1.48 28.37
N SER A 436 -19.05 -1.43 27.78
CA SER A 436 -20.31 -2.02 28.29
C SER A 436 -20.52 -3.44 27.74
#